data_9f08f8601bb2bd881bc906af767d8e53
#
_entry.id   9f08f8601bb2bd881bc906af767d8e53
#
_cell.length_a   1.000
_cell.length_b   1.000
_cell.length_c   1.000
_cell.angle_alpha   90.00
_cell.angle_beta   90.00
_cell.angle_gamma   90.00
#
_symmetry.space_group_name_H-M   'P 1'
#
loop_
_entity.id
_entity.type
_entity.pdbx_description
1 polymer ?
#
loop_
_entity_poly.entity_id
_entity_poly.type
_entity_poly.pdbx_seq_one_letter_code
_entity_poly.pdbx_strand_id
1 'polypeptide(L)'
;MLVEYRVANYGPYKHALSLNMKSTKEQRFRNRVPRFQSRYRMSINPIAAIYGPNASGKSTILESLFRLASTIRGNKTTNWQHDYIFALDSTMENEPTLFKLVFMFKEKMYSYFLAIRNGDVLEEYLALLTTDQEILLFDRTVDGIEFGEKWDDDNLLTKIAEKVPNNRTLAGRIADVLSNDEEYDEINSTFFFLRKIIRISPNARQPIIPTFYNDDSSLNSALSALDTGVIGLEFTHLSKEDYPFFEEELKDFSDSTNANIAELRIKNRKLYSIAHDAEGKLEVTHIRFRHHDRQDHEYLLDWYQESEGTRKIIMLLPWLWIAVRSVDPPILLVDELDNSLHTQLAKALIEGFLHGCTNDTRTQLIFTAHDLLLMDLDYLRRDEIWITAKSLDGDSTLIGLPEYRGIRSDKDIRKSYLEGRFGGTPQLDGFALKE
;
A
#
# COMPACT_ATOMS: atom_id res chain seq x y z
N MET A 1 -9.43 -4.46 6.21
CA MET A 1 -8.55 -5.32 5.38
C MET A 1 -9.03 -5.34 3.95
N LEU A 2 -8.14 -5.33 2.99
CA LEU A 2 -8.42 -5.57 1.57
C LEU A 2 -8.84 -7.02 1.38
N VAL A 3 -9.98 -7.23 0.72
CA VAL A 3 -10.49 -8.55 0.35
C VAL A 3 -10.20 -8.83 -1.12
N GLU A 4 -10.49 -7.87 -1.99
CA GLU A 4 -10.22 -7.95 -3.41
C GLU A 4 -9.99 -6.55 -3.99
N TYR A 5 -9.04 -6.44 -4.88
CA TYR A 5 -8.80 -5.24 -5.68
C TYR A 5 -8.76 -5.60 -7.15
N ARG A 6 -9.49 -4.84 -7.98
CA ARG A 6 -9.45 -4.98 -9.44
C ARG A 6 -9.18 -3.63 -10.08
N VAL A 7 -8.44 -3.65 -11.17
CA VAL A 7 -8.19 -2.48 -12.01
C VAL A 7 -8.17 -2.89 -13.48
N ALA A 8 -8.72 -2.06 -14.37
CA ALA A 8 -8.69 -2.24 -15.81
C ALA A 8 -8.39 -0.92 -16.52
N ASN A 9 -7.88 -1.00 -17.72
CA ASN A 9 -7.42 0.14 -18.52
C ASN A 9 -6.48 1.06 -17.71
N TYR A 10 -5.41 0.47 -17.14
CA TYR A 10 -4.43 1.20 -16.34
C TYR A 10 -3.01 0.67 -16.60
N GLY A 11 -2.13 1.51 -17.13
CA GLY A 11 -0.76 1.13 -17.45
C GLY A 11 -0.69 -0.10 -18.37
N PRO A 12 -0.05 -1.21 -17.96
CA PRO A 12 0.04 -2.41 -18.78
C PRO A 12 -1.22 -3.30 -18.70
N TYR A 13 -2.27 -2.90 -18.00
CA TYR A 13 -3.48 -3.68 -17.79
C TYR A 13 -4.60 -3.20 -18.70
N LYS A 14 -4.74 -3.83 -19.89
CA LYS A 14 -5.85 -3.61 -20.79
C LYS A 14 -7.15 -4.15 -20.20
N HIS A 15 -7.12 -5.40 -19.78
CA HIS A 15 -8.25 -6.08 -19.15
C HIS A 15 -8.19 -6.02 -17.63
N ALA A 16 -9.31 -6.35 -16.98
CA ALA A 16 -9.37 -6.36 -15.52
C ALA A 16 -8.44 -7.41 -14.92
N LEU A 17 -7.47 -6.98 -14.13
CA LEU A 17 -6.73 -7.87 -13.25
C LEU A 17 -7.40 -7.90 -11.87
N SER A 18 -7.17 -8.98 -11.11
CA SER A 18 -7.70 -9.14 -9.75
C SER A 18 -6.61 -9.59 -8.79
N LEU A 19 -6.41 -8.84 -7.71
CA LEU A 19 -5.66 -9.25 -6.53
C LEU A 19 -6.67 -9.66 -5.45
N ASN A 20 -6.82 -10.97 -5.25
CA ASN A 20 -7.77 -11.53 -4.29
C ASN A 20 -7.06 -12.02 -3.03
N MET A 21 -7.28 -11.33 -1.91
CA MET A 21 -6.65 -11.62 -0.63
C MET A 21 -7.39 -12.68 0.20
N LYS A 22 -8.50 -13.26 -0.28
CA LYS A 22 -9.19 -14.35 0.42
C LYS A 22 -8.27 -15.56 0.52
N SER A 23 -8.14 -16.10 1.74
CA SER A 23 -7.31 -17.30 1.92
C SER A 23 -8.02 -18.54 1.37
N THR A 24 -7.23 -19.44 0.81
CA THR A 24 -7.69 -20.75 0.35
C THR A 24 -7.85 -21.75 1.52
N LYS A 25 -8.18 -23.00 1.21
CA LYS A 25 -8.25 -24.09 2.21
C LYS A 25 -6.88 -24.59 2.65
N GLU A 26 -5.79 -23.95 2.29
CA GLU A 26 -4.44 -24.33 2.70
C GLU A 26 -4.29 -24.31 4.22
N GLN A 27 -3.66 -25.36 4.78
CA GLN A 27 -3.53 -25.53 6.24
C GLN A 27 -2.22 -24.96 6.79
N ARG A 28 -1.20 -24.74 5.93
CA ARG A 28 0.06 -24.15 6.36
C ARG A 28 -0.17 -22.80 7.00
N PHE A 29 0.49 -22.54 8.10
CA PHE A 29 0.49 -21.23 8.79
C PHE A 29 -0.91 -20.65 9.02
N ARG A 30 -1.92 -21.50 9.21
CA ARG A 30 -3.31 -21.06 9.36
C ARG A 30 -3.54 -20.21 10.61
N ASN A 31 -2.68 -20.36 11.62
CA ASN A 31 -2.73 -19.62 12.88
C ASN A 31 -2.43 -18.12 12.74
N ARG A 32 -1.73 -17.70 11.66
CA ARG A 32 -1.40 -16.30 11.39
C ARG A 32 -2.34 -15.64 10.39
N VAL A 33 -3.30 -16.38 9.81
CA VAL A 33 -4.24 -15.84 8.83
C VAL A 33 -5.42 -15.20 9.54
N PRO A 34 -5.62 -13.88 9.42
CA PRO A 34 -6.77 -13.16 9.97
C PRO A 34 -8.10 -13.80 9.66
N ARG A 35 -8.95 -13.97 10.67
CA ARG A 35 -10.27 -14.59 10.54
C ARG A 35 -11.37 -13.62 10.90
N PHE A 36 -12.40 -13.64 10.11
CA PHE A 36 -13.66 -12.96 10.36
C PHE A 36 -14.71 -14.00 10.72
N GLN A 37 -14.95 -14.16 12.02
CA GLN A 37 -15.86 -15.20 12.55
C GLN A 37 -17.32 -14.76 12.53
N SER A 38 -17.59 -13.48 12.26
CA SER A 38 -18.90 -12.90 12.12
C SER A 38 -19.67 -13.50 10.92
N ARG A 39 -20.60 -12.79 10.34
CA ARG A 39 -21.46 -13.23 9.23
C ARG A 39 -20.74 -13.90 8.06
N TYR A 40 -19.52 -13.45 7.73
CA TYR A 40 -18.83 -13.86 6.48
C TYR A 40 -18.08 -15.19 6.58
N ARG A 41 -17.69 -15.64 7.77
CA ARG A 41 -16.91 -16.87 8.03
C ARG A 41 -15.72 -17.03 7.06
N MET A 42 -14.99 -15.95 6.82
CA MET A 42 -13.89 -15.92 5.86
C MET A 42 -12.56 -15.63 6.55
N SER A 43 -11.48 -15.96 5.85
CA SER A 43 -10.12 -15.60 6.24
C SER A 43 -9.48 -14.81 5.11
N ILE A 44 -8.64 -13.83 5.47
CA ILE A 44 -7.99 -12.92 4.52
C ILE A 44 -6.48 -13.00 4.75
N ASN A 45 -5.70 -13.20 3.70
CA ASN A 45 -4.26 -13.29 3.79
C ASN A 45 -3.66 -11.97 4.28
N PRO A 46 -2.71 -12.02 5.25
CA PRO A 46 -2.04 -10.83 5.75
C PRO A 46 -0.96 -10.31 4.81
N ILE A 47 -0.57 -11.10 3.81
CA ILE A 47 0.51 -10.75 2.89
C ILE A 47 0.17 -11.17 1.46
N ALA A 48 0.65 -10.38 0.49
CA ALA A 48 0.72 -10.75 -0.92
C ALA A 48 2.10 -10.41 -1.47
N ALA A 49 2.81 -11.43 -1.93
CA ALA A 49 4.13 -11.33 -2.56
C ALA A 49 3.98 -11.44 -4.08
N ILE A 50 4.30 -10.38 -4.81
CA ILE A 50 4.08 -10.27 -6.25
C ILE A 50 5.41 -10.41 -7.00
N TYR A 51 5.53 -11.43 -7.82
CA TYR A 51 6.70 -11.72 -8.65
C TYR A 51 6.39 -11.61 -10.14
N GLY A 52 7.41 -11.49 -10.96
CA GLY A 52 7.28 -11.43 -12.41
C GLY A 52 8.47 -10.75 -13.08
N PRO A 53 8.57 -10.77 -14.41
CA PRO A 53 9.65 -10.13 -15.13
C PRO A 53 9.57 -8.60 -15.06
N ASN A 54 10.62 -7.92 -15.50
CA ASN A 54 10.61 -6.47 -15.64
C ASN A 54 9.51 -6.04 -16.62
N ALA A 55 8.91 -4.89 -16.36
CA ALA A 55 7.82 -4.32 -17.16
C ALA A 55 6.54 -5.18 -17.26
N SER A 56 6.33 -6.16 -16.37
CA SER A 56 5.10 -6.96 -16.29
C SER A 56 3.99 -6.31 -15.44
N GLY A 57 4.23 -5.11 -14.89
CA GLY A 57 3.21 -4.38 -14.13
C GLY A 57 3.25 -4.56 -12.62
N LYS A 58 4.23 -5.27 -12.03
CA LYS A 58 4.32 -5.45 -10.56
C LYS A 58 4.13 -4.14 -9.78
N SER A 59 4.92 -3.13 -10.09
CA SER A 59 4.85 -1.81 -9.43
C SER A 59 3.54 -1.09 -9.72
N THR A 60 2.99 -1.29 -10.93
CA THR A 60 1.79 -0.60 -11.39
C THR A 60 0.54 -0.98 -10.61
N ILE A 61 0.42 -2.24 -10.14
CA ILE A 61 -0.72 -2.63 -9.30
C ILE A 61 -0.69 -1.91 -7.94
N LEU A 62 0.49 -1.79 -7.32
CA LEU A 62 0.63 -1.05 -6.06
C LEU A 62 0.37 0.44 -6.28
N GLU A 63 0.88 0.99 -7.37
CA GLU A 63 0.67 2.38 -7.73
C GLU A 63 -0.81 2.69 -7.98
N SER A 64 -1.52 1.84 -8.73
CA SER A 64 -2.94 2.03 -9.03
C SER A 64 -3.81 2.03 -7.76
N LEU A 65 -3.53 1.12 -6.82
CA LEU A 65 -4.22 1.08 -5.53
C LEU A 65 -3.92 2.33 -4.67
N PHE A 66 -2.65 2.75 -4.63
CA PHE A 66 -2.26 3.96 -3.91
C PHE A 66 -2.86 5.23 -4.55
N ARG A 67 -2.95 5.27 -5.89
CA ARG A 67 -3.57 6.37 -6.63
C ARG A 67 -5.07 6.45 -6.33
N LEU A 68 -5.78 5.32 -6.33
CA LEU A 68 -7.18 5.28 -5.90
C LEU A 68 -7.34 5.84 -4.49
N ALA A 69 -6.48 5.42 -3.55
CA ALA A 69 -6.49 5.92 -2.18
C ALA A 69 -6.24 7.44 -2.12
N SER A 70 -5.28 7.95 -2.88
CA SER A 70 -4.95 9.39 -2.93
C SER A 70 -6.08 10.21 -3.52
N THR A 71 -6.77 9.71 -4.55
CA THR A 71 -7.90 10.36 -5.19
C THR A 71 -9.06 10.57 -4.20
N ILE A 72 -9.39 9.54 -3.42
CA ILE A 72 -10.49 9.61 -2.44
C ILE A 72 -10.12 10.49 -1.24
N ARG A 73 -8.85 10.56 -0.86
CA ARG A 73 -8.37 11.45 0.23
C ARG A 73 -8.42 12.94 -0.12
N GLY A 74 -8.82 13.31 -1.31
CA GLY A 74 -8.96 14.72 -1.72
C GLY A 74 -7.89 15.21 -2.66
N ASN A 75 -6.94 14.40 -3.08
CA ASN A 75 -6.06 14.73 -4.19
C ASN A 75 -6.91 14.77 -5.47
N LYS A 76 -7.00 15.95 -6.07
CA LYS A 76 -7.85 16.18 -7.25
C LYS A 76 -7.57 15.14 -8.33
N THR A 77 -8.62 14.63 -8.97
CA THR A 77 -8.54 13.73 -10.13
C THR A 77 -7.87 14.40 -11.36
N THR A 78 -7.56 15.69 -11.28
CA THR A 78 -6.93 16.46 -12.37
C THR A 78 -5.61 15.87 -12.90
N ASN A 79 -4.97 14.96 -12.15
CA ASN A 79 -3.77 14.25 -12.59
C ASN A 79 -4.06 12.90 -13.27
N TRP A 80 -5.34 12.58 -13.52
CA TRP A 80 -5.74 11.41 -14.31
C TRP A 80 -5.75 11.75 -15.81
N GLN A 81 -4.60 12.14 -16.34
CA GLN A 81 -4.43 12.40 -17.76
C GLN A 81 -4.17 11.09 -18.52
N HIS A 82 -4.18 11.13 -19.83
CA HIS A 82 -3.96 10.02 -20.76
C HIS A 82 -2.74 9.12 -20.46
N ASP A 83 -1.82 9.58 -19.61
CA ASP A 83 -0.56 8.89 -19.30
C ASP A 83 -0.72 7.56 -18.54
N TYR A 84 -1.93 7.24 -18.06
CA TYR A 84 -2.15 6.04 -17.22
C TYR A 84 -3.02 4.96 -17.87
N ILE A 85 -3.63 5.23 -19.01
CA ILE A 85 -4.41 4.23 -19.75
C ILE A 85 -3.49 3.23 -20.47
N PHE A 86 -4.06 2.11 -20.90
CA PHE A 86 -3.32 1.14 -21.71
C PHE A 86 -2.96 1.74 -23.08
N ALA A 87 -1.65 1.93 -23.31
CA ALA A 87 -1.14 2.70 -24.44
C ALA A 87 -0.99 1.89 -25.76
N LEU A 88 -1.04 0.55 -25.69
CA LEU A 88 -0.77 -0.31 -26.87
C LEU A 88 -2.02 -0.65 -27.70
N ASP A 89 -3.15 -0.05 -27.37
CA ASP A 89 -4.38 -0.14 -28.14
C ASP A 89 -5.13 1.19 -28.13
N SER A 90 -5.20 1.85 -29.28
CA SER A 90 -5.84 3.17 -29.41
C SER A 90 -7.34 3.17 -29.08
N THR A 91 -8.01 2.03 -29.11
CA THR A 91 -9.42 1.95 -28.70
C THR A 91 -9.61 2.23 -27.22
N MET A 92 -8.57 2.01 -26.40
CA MET A 92 -8.60 2.22 -24.96
C MET A 92 -8.54 3.69 -24.54
N GLU A 93 -8.18 4.61 -25.44
CA GLU A 93 -8.15 6.06 -25.15
C GLU A 93 -9.51 6.63 -24.74
N ASN A 94 -10.58 6.06 -25.29
CA ASN A 94 -11.95 6.48 -25.01
C ASN A 94 -12.64 5.63 -23.93
N GLU A 95 -11.98 4.57 -23.47
CA GLU A 95 -12.50 3.72 -22.41
C GLU A 95 -12.11 4.25 -21.02
N PRO A 96 -12.97 4.11 -20.02
CA PRO A 96 -12.62 4.53 -18.67
C PRO A 96 -11.59 3.61 -18.03
N THR A 97 -10.79 4.17 -17.11
CA THR A 97 -10.09 3.38 -16.12
C THR A 97 -11.08 2.93 -15.05
N LEU A 98 -11.12 1.63 -14.77
CA LEU A 98 -12.06 1.02 -13.83
C LEU A 98 -11.33 0.53 -12.58
N PHE A 99 -11.89 0.85 -11.42
CA PHE A 99 -11.45 0.34 -10.12
C PHE A 99 -12.59 -0.37 -9.42
N LYS A 100 -12.34 -1.55 -8.88
CA LYS A 100 -13.24 -2.22 -7.96
C LYS A 100 -12.47 -2.64 -6.70
N LEU A 101 -13.05 -2.35 -5.56
CA LEU A 101 -12.48 -2.61 -4.24
C LEU A 101 -13.51 -3.35 -3.39
N VAL A 102 -13.14 -4.50 -2.85
CA VAL A 102 -13.90 -5.18 -1.79
C VAL A 102 -13.05 -5.17 -0.54
N PHE A 103 -13.58 -4.70 0.57
CA PHE A 103 -12.83 -4.52 1.80
C PHE A 103 -13.67 -4.73 3.06
N MET A 104 -12.97 -5.03 4.16
CA MET A 104 -13.55 -5.10 5.51
C MET A 104 -13.24 -3.82 6.29
N PHE A 105 -14.28 -3.19 6.82
CA PHE A 105 -14.19 -2.06 7.72
C PHE A 105 -15.19 -2.24 8.87
N LYS A 106 -14.76 -2.08 10.14
CA LYS A 106 -15.58 -2.28 11.33
C LYS A 106 -16.39 -3.61 11.27
N GLU A 107 -15.72 -4.73 10.93
CA GLU A 107 -16.30 -6.09 10.77
C GLU A 107 -17.45 -6.21 9.75
N LYS A 108 -17.65 -5.20 8.90
CA LYS A 108 -18.59 -5.20 7.76
C LYS A 108 -17.81 -5.22 6.45
N MET A 109 -18.36 -5.85 5.43
CA MET A 109 -17.76 -5.95 4.11
C MET A 109 -18.44 -4.98 3.14
N TYR A 110 -17.63 -4.23 2.40
CA TYR A 110 -18.10 -3.22 1.46
C TYR A 110 -17.56 -3.49 0.07
N SER A 111 -18.32 -3.09 -0.94
CA SER A 111 -17.93 -3.04 -2.34
C SER A 111 -17.92 -1.59 -2.80
N TYR A 112 -16.81 -1.14 -3.35
CA TYR A 112 -16.68 0.18 -3.95
C TYR A 112 -16.23 0.03 -5.40
N PHE A 113 -16.85 0.80 -6.29
CA PHE A 113 -16.51 0.86 -7.71
C PHE A 113 -16.32 2.31 -8.13
N LEU A 114 -15.37 2.53 -9.05
CA LEU A 114 -15.07 3.85 -9.59
C LEU A 114 -14.65 3.72 -11.05
N ALA A 115 -15.32 4.45 -11.94
CA ALA A 115 -14.95 4.62 -13.35
C ALA A 115 -14.55 6.08 -13.61
N ILE A 116 -13.34 6.28 -14.13
CA ILE A 116 -12.79 7.60 -14.44
C ILE A 116 -12.35 7.66 -15.90
N ARG A 117 -12.70 8.74 -16.59
CA ARG A 117 -12.21 9.01 -17.93
C ARG A 117 -11.82 10.49 -18.05
N ASN A 118 -10.63 10.78 -18.54
CA ASN A 118 -10.10 12.13 -18.73
C ASN A 118 -10.18 13.04 -17.48
N GLY A 119 -10.09 12.44 -16.30
CA GLY A 119 -10.19 13.12 -15.02
C GLY A 119 -11.61 13.29 -14.49
N ASP A 120 -12.64 12.94 -15.25
CA ASP A 120 -14.03 12.98 -14.81
C ASP A 120 -14.49 11.62 -14.29
N VAL A 121 -15.23 11.63 -13.20
CA VAL A 121 -15.92 10.48 -12.63
C VAL A 121 -17.16 10.20 -13.46
N LEU A 122 -17.20 9.05 -14.11
CA LEU A 122 -18.37 8.60 -14.89
C LEU A 122 -19.35 7.80 -14.04
N GLU A 123 -18.81 6.98 -13.14
CA GLU A 123 -19.58 6.14 -12.25
C GLU A 123 -18.86 5.96 -10.93
N GLU A 124 -19.58 6.02 -9.83
CA GLU A 124 -19.06 5.78 -8.49
C GLU A 124 -20.14 5.10 -7.65
N TYR A 125 -19.83 3.94 -7.11
CA TYR A 125 -20.78 3.09 -6.42
C TYR A 125 -20.22 2.60 -5.09
N LEU A 126 -21.02 2.62 -4.04
CA LEU A 126 -20.71 2.03 -2.74
C LEU A 126 -21.87 1.22 -2.21
N ALA A 127 -21.58 0.00 -1.77
CA ALA A 127 -22.56 -0.86 -1.12
C ALA A 127 -21.97 -1.63 0.06
N LEU A 128 -22.84 -1.96 1.01
CA LEU A 128 -22.59 -2.90 2.08
C LEU A 128 -22.95 -4.31 1.59
N LEU A 129 -21.97 -5.22 1.62
CA LEU A 129 -22.15 -6.62 1.27
C LEU A 129 -22.57 -7.40 2.53
N THR A 130 -23.73 -8.01 2.50
CA THR A 130 -24.17 -8.99 3.51
C THR A 130 -24.01 -10.41 2.97
N THR A 131 -24.40 -11.43 3.72
CA THR A 131 -24.40 -12.82 3.23
C THR A 131 -25.44 -13.07 2.16
N ASP A 132 -26.53 -12.30 2.15
CA ASP A 132 -27.73 -12.59 1.38
C ASP A 132 -28.00 -11.55 0.30
N GLN A 133 -27.51 -10.32 0.49
CA GLN A 133 -27.78 -9.21 -0.42
C GLN A 133 -26.69 -8.14 -0.37
N GLU A 134 -26.71 -7.31 -1.39
CA GLU A 134 -25.96 -6.06 -1.51
C GLU A 134 -26.90 -4.91 -1.17
N ILE A 135 -26.51 -4.07 -0.20
CA ILE A 135 -27.29 -2.91 0.26
C ILE A 135 -26.61 -1.67 -0.27
N LEU A 136 -27.29 -0.95 -1.15
CA LEU A 136 -26.82 0.30 -1.73
C LEU A 136 -26.60 1.34 -0.62
N LEU A 137 -25.47 2.02 -0.68
CA LEU A 137 -25.20 3.22 0.12
C LEU A 137 -25.28 4.49 -0.75
N PHE A 138 -24.65 4.47 -1.92
CA PHE A 138 -24.88 5.42 -2.99
C PHE A 138 -24.50 4.83 -4.35
N ASP A 139 -25.14 5.35 -5.40
CA ASP A 139 -24.81 5.16 -6.80
C ASP A 139 -24.77 6.52 -7.50
N ARG A 140 -23.67 6.85 -8.12
CA ARG A 140 -23.46 8.06 -8.91
C ARG A 140 -23.14 7.66 -10.33
N THR A 141 -23.92 8.22 -11.26
CA THR A 141 -23.69 8.11 -12.70
C THR A 141 -23.61 9.52 -13.31
N VAL A 142 -23.44 9.59 -14.62
CA VAL A 142 -23.51 10.87 -15.36
C VAL A 142 -24.90 11.49 -15.31
N ASP A 143 -25.95 10.69 -15.07
CA ASP A 143 -27.34 11.13 -15.05
C ASP A 143 -27.80 11.62 -13.66
N GLY A 144 -27.09 11.27 -12.60
CA GLY A 144 -27.42 11.72 -11.24
C GLY A 144 -26.79 10.89 -10.14
N ILE A 145 -27.22 11.16 -8.91
CA ILE A 145 -26.79 10.48 -7.69
C ILE A 145 -28.01 9.94 -6.96
N GLU A 146 -27.98 8.66 -6.63
CA GLU A 146 -28.98 7.96 -5.82
C GLU A 146 -28.34 7.51 -4.51
N PHE A 147 -29.02 7.75 -3.40
CA PHE A 147 -28.63 7.20 -2.10
C PHE A 147 -29.46 5.97 -1.77
N GLY A 148 -28.88 5.04 -1.01
CA GLY A 148 -29.60 3.88 -0.52
C GLY A 148 -30.68 4.26 0.50
N GLU A 149 -31.64 3.37 0.71
CA GLU A 149 -32.85 3.58 1.52
C GLU A 149 -32.60 4.23 2.90
N LYS A 150 -31.47 3.93 3.52
CA LYS A 150 -31.08 4.55 4.81
C LYS A 150 -30.79 6.05 4.70
N TRP A 151 -30.39 6.55 3.53
CA TRP A 151 -29.85 7.88 3.29
C TRP A 151 -30.68 8.70 2.30
N ASP A 152 -31.77 8.14 1.77
CA ASP A 152 -32.58 8.75 0.69
C ASP A 152 -33.19 10.10 1.10
N ASP A 153 -33.60 10.25 2.37
CA ASP A 153 -34.15 11.48 2.93
C ASP A 153 -33.11 12.41 3.62
N ASP A 154 -31.80 12.10 3.50
CA ASP A 154 -30.75 12.90 4.15
C ASP A 154 -30.48 14.20 3.37
N ASN A 155 -30.98 15.31 3.91
CA ASN A 155 -30.80 16.64 3.32
C ASN A 155 -29.34 17.10 3.23
N LEU A 156 -28.46 16.62 4.11
CA LEU A 156 -27.05 17.03 4.12
C LEU A 156 -26.29 16.31 3.02
N LEU A 157 -26.49 15.01 2.87
CA LEU A 157 -25.93 14.23 1.76
C LEU A 157 -26.42 14.73 0.41
N THR A 158 -27.72 15.04 0.29
CA THR A 158 -28.29 15.63 -0.93
C THR A 158 -27.60 16.93 -1.31
N LYS A 159 -27.39 17.85 -0.35
CA LYS A 159 -26.69 19.10 -0.60
C LYS A 159 -25.21 18.93 -0.94
N ILE A 160 -24.55 17.91 -0.41
CA ILE A 160 -23.17 17.55 -0.76
C ILE A 160 -23.15 17.04 -2.20
N ALA A 161 -24.07 16.13 -2.56
CA ALA A 161 -24.20 15.54 -3.88
C ALA A 161 -24.42 16.57 -4.99
N GLU A 162 -25.32 17.54 -4.77
CA GLU A 162 -25.60 18.64 -5.72
C GLU A 162 -24.37 19.49 -6.05
N LYS A 163 -23.37 19.51 -5.18
CA LYS A 163 -22.17 20.36 -5.31
C LYS A 163 -20.89 19.59 -5.65
N VAL A 164 -20.99 18.28 -5.91
CA VAL A 164 -19.82 17.48 -6.29
C VAL A 164 -19.44 17.76 -7.74
N PRO A 165 -18.25 18.30 -8.01
CA PRO A 165 -17.81 18.48 -9.39
C PRO A 165 -17.46 17.13 -10.03
N ASN A 166 -17.51 17.07 -11.36
CA ASN A 166 -17.25 15.82 -12.10
C ASN A 166 -15.84 15.27 -11.85
N ASN A 167 -14.88 16.12 -11.57
CA ASN A 167 -13.47 15.73 -11.32
C ASN A 167 -13.19 15.42 -9.84
N ARG A 168 -14.21 15.14 -9.02
CA ARG A 168 -14.05 14.68 -7.63
C ARG A 168 -14.96 13.51 -7.34
N THR A 169 -14.49 12.59 -6.51
CA THR A 169 -15.28 11.46 -6.02
C THR A 169 -16.34 11.94 -5.01
N LEU A 170 -17.50 11.31 -5.02
CA LEU A 170 -18.54 11.53 -4.02
C LEU A 170 -18.08 11.08 -2.64
N ALA A 171 -17.46 9.87 -2.55
CA ALA A 171 -16.90 9.34 -1.30
C ALA A 171 -15.91 10.33 -0.65
N GLY A 172 -15.00 10.91 -1.44
CA GLY A 172 -14.06 11.91 -0.94
C GLY A 172 -14.74 13.20 -0.50
N ARG A 173 -15.78 13.64 -1.24
CA ARG A 173 -16.52 14.86 -0.91
C ARG A 173 -17.37 14.70 0.35
N ILE A 174 -18.01 13.55 0.54
CA ILE A 174 -18.73 13.23 1.78
C ILE A 174 -17.75 13.26 2.95
N ALA A 175 -16.58 12.64 2.80
CA ALA A 175 -15.57 12.59 3.85
C ALA A 175 -15.02 13.97 4.23
N ASP A 176 -14.84 14.88 3.29
CA ASP A 176 -14.42 16.28 3.59
C ASP A 176 -15.34 16.98 4.60
N VAL A 177 -16.62 16.59 4.64
CA VAL A 177 -17.65 17.28 5.45
C VAL A 177 -18.04 16.44 6.66
N LEU A 178 -18.13 15.13 6.53
CA LEU A 178 -18.81 14.24 7.48
C LEU A 178 -17.89 13.15 8.08
N SER A 179 -16.58 13.20 7.84
CA SER A 179 -15.67 12.16 8.39
C SER A 179 -15.50 12.20 9.92
N ASN A 180 -15.92 13.29 10.57
CA ASN A 180 -15.85 13.41 12.03
C ASN A 180 -17.16 13.02 12.73
N ASP A 181 -18.19 12.64 11.99
CA ASP A 181 -19.49 12.25 12.52
C ASP A 181 -19.71 10.75 12.36
N GLU A 182 -19.77 10.03 13.48
CA GLU A 182 -19.90 8.56 13.53
C GLU A 182 -21.19 8.04 12.89
N GLU A 183 -22.22 8.86 12.78
CA GLU A 183 -23.47 8.50 12.10
C GLU A 183 -23.23 8.16 10.64
N TYR A 184 -22.25 8.82 10.00
CA TYR A 184 -21.88 8.63 8.60
C TYR A 184 -20.73 7.64 8.35
N ASP A 185 -20.32 6.88 9.36
CA ASP A 185 -19.21 5.91 9.25
C ASP A 185 -19.39 4.90 8.10
N GLU A 186 -20.61 4.44 7.86
CA GLU A 186 -20.88 3.45 6.81
C GLU A 186 -20.65 4.04 5.42
N ILE A 187 -21.16 5.23 5.16
CA ILE A 187 -21.00 5.91 3.88
C ILE A 187 -19.56 6.44 3.70
N ASN A 188 -18.85 6.73 4.79
CA ASN A 188 -17.45 7.08 4.82
C ASN A 188 -16.50 5.87 4.86
N SER A 189 -17.01 4.64 4.82
CA SER A 189 -16.22 3.40 4.97
C SER A 189 -15.06 3.30 3.98
N THR A 190 -15.28 3.72 2.74
CA THR A 190 -14.24 3.72 1.69
C THR A 190 -13.10 4.68 2.02
N PHE A 191 -13.42 5.91 2.44
CA PHE A 191 -12.44 6.89 2.85
C PHE A 191 -11.61 6.39 4.05
N PHE A 192 -12.26 5.90 5.11
CA PHE A 192 -11.58 5.38 6.28
C PHE A 192 -10.73 4.14 5.98
N PHE A 193 -11.17 3.29 5.07
CA PHE A 193 -10.38 2.16 4.63
C PHE A 193 -9.14 2.60 3.83
N LEU A 194 -9.32 3.46 2.83
CA LEU A 194 -8.24 3.87 1.93
C LEU A 194 -7.20 4.78 2.62
N ARG A 195 -7.60 5.52 3.68
CA ARG A 195 -6.61 6.30 4.46
C ARG A 195 -5.58 5.43 5.19
N LYS A 196 -5.86 4.13 5.39
CA LYS A 196 -4.91 3.18 5.99
C LYS A 196 -3.84 2.69 5.03
N ILE A 197 -4.01 2.94 3.73
CA ILE A 197 -3.04 2.51 2.72
C ILE A 197 -1.83 3.44 2.76
N ILE A 198 -0.69 2.86 3.10
CA ILE A 198 0.60 3.52 3.15
C ILE A 198 1.51 2.91 2.09
N ARG A 199 2.00 3.72 1.17
CA ARG A 199 3.02 3.31 0.21
C ARG A 199 4.39 3.70 0.74
N ILE A 200 5.23 2.69 0.94
CA ILE A 200 6.61 2.87 1.36
C ILE A 200 7.48 2.77 0.11
N SER A 201 8.11 3.88 -0.24
CA SER A 201 9.04 3.95 -1.36
C SER A 201 10.30 4.70 -0.93
N PRO A 202 11.48 4.06 -0.97
CA PRO A 202 12.74 4.71 -0.65
C PRO A 202 13.06 5.89 -1.56
N ASN A 203 12.49 5.86 -2.77
CA ASN A 203 12.66 6.89 -3.79
C ASN A 203 11.52 7.94 -3.78
N ALA A 204 10.62 7.90 -2.80
CA ALA A 204 9.60 8.93 -2.64
C ALA A 204 10.28 10.29 -2.40
N ARG A 205 9.73 11.36 -3.02
CA ARG A 205 10.24 12.72 -2.79
C ARG A 205 10.11 13.13 -1.33
N GLN A 206 9.11 12.62 -0.64
CA GLN A 206 8.76 12.89 0.75
C GLN A 206 8.35 11.58 1.43
N PRO A 207 9.32 10.73 1.85
CA PRO A 207 8.99 9.53 2.59
C PRO A 207 8.41 9.90 3.96
N ILE A 208 7.53 9.03 4.47
CA ILE A 208 6.87 9.23 5.76
C ILE A 208 7.25 8.11 6.72
N ILE A 209 7.29 8.42 8.01
CA ILE A 209 7.45 7.46 9.10
C ILE A 209 6.42 7.73 10.21
N PRO A 210 6.10 6.74 11.04
CA PRO A 210 5.26 6.97 12.21
C PRO A 210 5.98 7.84 13.27
N THR A 211 5.27 8.77 13.93
CA THR A 211 5.88 9.72 14.89
C THR A 211 6.39 9.10 16.20
N PHE A 212 5.81 7.95 16.64
CA PHE A 212 6.24 7.25 17.87
C PHE A 212 7.63 6.60 17.76
N TYR A 213 8.28 6.71 16.61
CA TYR A 213 9.63 6.18 16.37
C TYR A 213 10.68 6.67 17.38
N ASN A 214 10.41 7.79 18.03
CA ASN A 214 11.39 8.49 18.88
C ASN A 214 11.71 7.79 20.21
N ASP A 215 10.80 6.93 20.76
CA ASP A 215 10.93 6.46 22.14
C ASP A 215 10.88 4.92 22.31
N ASP A 216 10.80 4.13 21.24
CA ASP A 216 10.63 2.67 21.33
C ASP A 216 11.98 1.94 21.40
N SER A 217 12.44 1.59 22.62
CA SER A 217 13.64 0.79 22.85
C SER A 217 13.60 -0.59 22.17
N SER A 218 12.40 -1.13 21.93
CA SER A 218 12.24 -2.42 21.27
C SER A 218 12.43 -2.32 19.76
N LEU A 219 12.15 -1.16 19.16
CA LEU A 219 12.47 -0.89 17.76
C LEU A 219 13.99 -0.76 17.55
N ASN A 220 14.69 -0.09 18.46
CA ASN A 220 16.15 -0.03 18.46
C ASN A 220 16.78 -1.43 18.57
N SER A 221 16.20 -2.30 19.42
CA SER A 221 16.61 -3.71 19.52
C SER A 221 16.40 -4.48 18.21
N ALA A 222 15.29 -4.23 17.51
CA ALA A 222 15.02 -4.82 16.20
C ALA A 222 15.99 -4.33 15.12
N LEU A 223 16.37 -3.04 15.13
CA LEU A 223 17.40 -2.48 14.24
C LEU A 223 18.75 -3.16 14.47
N SER A 224 19.17 -3.29 15.72
CA SER A 224 20.44 -3.93 16.10
C SER A 224 20.52 -5.39 15.66
N ALA A 225 19.38 -6.09 15.61
CA ALA A 225 19.29 -7.48 15.19
C ALA A 225 19.43 -7.70 13.67
N LEU A 226 19.36 -6.62 12.85
CA LEU A 226 19.34 -6.71 11.38
C LEU A 226 20.71 -6.56 10.72
N ASP A 227 21.81 -6.71 11.45
CA ASP A 227 23.18 -6.65 10.91
C ASP A 227 23.47 -5.40 10.04
N THR A 228 22.89 -4.25 10.43
CA THR A 228 23.11 -2.97 9.75
C THR A 228 24.27 -2.19 10.33
N GLY A 229 24.80 -2.61 11.48
CA GLY A 229 25.73 -1.84 12.31
C GLY A 229 25.06 -0.71 13.10
N VAL A 230 23.80 -0.38 12.82
CA VAL A 230 23.02 0.62 13.56
C VAL A 230 22.48 0.00 14.85
N ILE A 231 22.85 0.56 15.99
CA ILE A 231 22.38 0.12 17.31
C ILE A 231 21.21 0.93 17.83
N GLY A 232 20.87 2.03 17.18
CA GLY A 232 19.74 2.88 17.52
C GLY A 232 19.77 4.20 16.75
N LEU A 233 18.76 5.01 17.00
CA LEU A 233 18.64 6.35 16.44
C LEU A 233 18.78 7.39 17.52
N GLU A 234 19.31 8.54 17.15
CA GLU A 234 19.33 9.75 17.96
C GLU A 234 18.47 10.83 17.34
N PHE A 235 17.62 11.41 18.14
CA PHE A 235 16.66 12.44 17.75
C PHE A 235 17.06 13.76 18.45
N THR A 236 17.41 14.77 17.67
CA THR A 236 17.74 16.10 18.18
C THR A 236 16.67 17.09 17.72
N HIS A 237 15.81 17.52 18.64
CA HIS A 237 14.81 18.56 18.37
C HIS A 237 15.52 19.89 18.10
N LEU A 238 15.14 20.56 17.04
CA LEU A 238 15.71 21.84 16.65
C LEU A 238 14.87 23.01 17.15
N SER A 239 15.53 24.11 17.51
CA SER A 239 14.82 25.38 17.72
C SER A 239 14.40 25.96 16.36
N LYS A 240 13.36 26.82 16.32
CA LYS A 240 12.89 27.42 15.06
C LYS A 240 13.98 28.17 14.32
N GLU A 241 14.95 28.74 15.05
CA GLU A 241 16.08 29.49 14.51
C GLU A 241 17.09 28.60 13.79
N ASP A 242 17.12 27.30 14.17
CA ASP A 242 18.03 26.29 13.61
C ASP A 242 17.40 25.45 12.51
N TYR A 243 16.14 25.73 12.12
CA TYR A 243 15.47 24.97 11.06
C TYR A 243 16.21 25.14 9.73
N PRO A 244 16.61 24.04 9.07
CA PRO A 244 17.32 24.12 7.80
C PRO A 244 16.41 24.45 6.60
N PHE A 245 15.10 24.56 6.83
CA PHE A 245 14.06 24.76 5.83
C PHE A 245 13.57 26.22 5.85
N PHE A 246 13.25 26.76 4.67
CA PHE A 246 12.54 28.03 4.58
C PHE A 246 11.06 27.85 4.97
N GLU A 247 10.42 28.92 5.44
CA GLU A 247 9.00 28.90 5.82
C GLU A 247 8.08 28.42 4.69
N GLU A 248 8.42 28.74 3.44
CA GLU A 248 7.67 28.29 2.25
C GLU A 248 7.75 26.77 2.06
N GLU A 249 8.90 26.15 2.34
CA GLU A 249 9.09 24.69 2.27
C GLU A 249 8.27 23.96 3.34
N LEU A 250 7.94 24.62 4.44
CA LEU A 250 7.19 24.07 5.56
C LEU A 250 5.68 24.33 5.47
N LYS A 251 5.21 25.29 4.62
CA LYS A 251 3.78 25.60 4.44
C LYS A 251 3.01 24.43 3.87
N ASP A 252 3.58 23.71 2.91
CA ASP A 252 2.93 22.54 2.28
C ASP A 252 2.67 21.41 3.28
N PHE A 253 3.38 21.40 4.41
CA PHE A 253 3.23 20.42 5.46
C PHE A 253 2.04 20.74 6.39
N SER A 254 1.72 22.00 6.61
CA SER A 254 0.70 22.45 7.56
C SER A 254 -0.73 21.98 7.19
N ASP A 255 -0.97 21.66 5.92
CA ASP A 255 -2.33 21.39 5.40
C ASP A 255 -2.68 19.88 5.28
N SER A 256 -1.73 18.97 5.52
CA SER A 256 -1.90 17.56 5.12
C SER A 256 -1.76 16.51 6.24
N THR A 257 -1.52 16.87 7.50
CA THR A 257 -0.96 15.91 8.45
C THR A 257 -1.90 15.33 9.50
N ASN A 258 -1.92 14.00 9.48
CA ASN A 258 -2.29 13.17 10.61
C ASN A 258 -1.17 13.29 11.68
N ALA A 259 -1.49 13.69 12.91
CA ALA A 259 -0.54 13.88 14.02
C ALA A 259 0.34 12.65 14.35
N ASN A 260 0.00 11.48 13.78
CA ASN A 260 0.70 10.22 14.00
C ASN A 260 1.76 9.90 12.91
N ILE A 261 2.00 10.82 11.98
CA ILE A 261 2.93 10.61 10.85
C ILE A 261 3.88 11.79 10.75
N ALA A 262 5.17 11.49 10.65
CA ALA A 262 6.20 12.46 10.35
C ALA A 262 6.63 12.34 8.88
N GLU A 263 6.82 13.47 8.22
CA GLU A 263 7.45 13.52 6.90
C GLU A 263 8.97 13.54 7.07
N LEU A 264 9.68 12.71 6.31
CA LEU A 264 11.13 12.72 6.26
C LEU A 264 11.61 13.65 5.15
N ARG A 265 12.50 14.56 5.48
CA ARG A 265 13.18 15.43 4.49
C ARG A 265 14.68 15.34 4.63
N ILE A 266 15.34 15.32 3.48
CA ILE A 266 16.80 15.35 3.41
C ILE A 266 17.23 16.75 2.98
N LYS A 267 18.00 17.43 3.82
CA LYS A 267 18.58 18.73 3.53
C LYS A 267 20.05 18.74 3.97
N ASN A 268 20.94 19.25 3.15
CA ASN A 268 22.38 19.32 3.43
C ASN A 268 22.98 17.96 3.85
N ARG A 269 22.56 16.86 3.21
CA ARG A 269 22.99 15.47 3.46
C ARG A 269 22.53 14.89 4.83
N LYS A 270 21.68 15.57 5.56
CA LYS A 270 21.13 15.19 6.85
C LYS A 270 19.66 14.81 6.71
N LEU A 271 19.19 13.93 7.57
CA LEU A 271 17.80 13.48 7.63
C LEU A 271 17.07 14.23 8.74
N TYR A 272 15.92 14.78 8.38
CA TYR A 272 15.02 15.47 9.32
C TYR A 272 13.64 14.81 9.29
N SER A 273 13.01 14.70 10.43
CA SER A 273 11.57 14.44 10.53
C SER A 273 10.84 15.75 10.81
N ILE A 274 9.71 15.94 10.13
CA ILE A 274 8.82 17.09 10.29
C ILE A 274 7.48 16.54 10.71
N ALA A 275 6.98 16.94 11.87
CA ALA A 275 5.73 16.48 12.46
C ALA A 275 4.99 17.64 13.14
N HIS A 276 3.75 17.41 13.55
CA HIS A 276 3.06 18.28 14.50
C HIS A 276 3.13 17.65 15.89
N ASP A 277 3.44 18.47 16.89
CA ASP A 277 3.34 18.07 18.30
C ASP A 277 1.87 17.91 18.75
N ALA A 278 1.66 17.51 19.99
CA ALA A 278 0.32 17.33 20.56
C ALA A 278 -0.54 18.61 20.58
N GLU A 279 0.10 19.78 20.48
CA GLU A 279 -0.52 21.10 20.45
C GLU A 279 -0.75 21.61 19.01
N GLY A 280 -0.39 20.80 18.00
CA GLY A 280 -0.52 21.14 16.58
C GLY A 280 0.57 22.07 16.06
N LYS A 281 1.66 22.27 16.81
CA LYS A 281 2.78 23.11 16.40
C LYS A 281 3.80 22.27 15.63
N LEU A 282 4.35 22.87 14.57
CA LEU A 282 5.36 22.21 13.74
C LEU A 282 6.66 21.98 14.53
N GLU A 283 7.14 20.76 14.49
CA GLU A 283 8.38 20.30 15.10
C GLU A 283 9.32 19.74 14.02
N VAL A 284 10.59 20.15 14.04
CA VAL A 284 11.63 19.62 13.16
C VAL A 284 12.69 18.95 14.01
N THR A 285 12.95 17.67 13.71
CA THR A 285 13.90 16.84 14.46
C THR A 285 14.97 16.32 13.52
N HIS A 286 16.24 16.50 13.85
CA HIS A 286 17.37 15.91 13.14
C HIS A 286 17.56 14.47 13.60
N ILE A 287 17.65 13.53 12.66
CA ILE A 287 17.82 12.09 12.93
C ILE A 287 19.24 11.70 12.55
N ARG A 288 19.95 11.09 13.50
CA ARG A 288 21.27 10.50 13.31
C ARG A 288 21.29 9.03 13.71
N PHE A 289 22.27 8.28 13.18
CA PHE A 289 22.39 6.84 13.35
C PHE A 289 23.52 6.53 14.31
N ARG A 290 23.22 5.78 15.36
CA ARG A 290 24.14 5.43 16.41
C ARG A 290 24.84 4.13 16.07
N HIS A 291 26.18 4.15 16.11
CA HIS A 291 27.06 3.01 15.87
C HIS A 291 28.05 2.86 17.01
N HIS A 292 28.57 1.65 17.20
CA HIS A 292 29.70 1.40 18.09
C HIS A 292 30.93 0.94 17.29
N ASP A 293 32.12 1.30 17.77
CA ASP A 293 33.35 0.65 17.35
C ASP A 293 33.60 -0.66 18.16
N ARG A 294 34.74 -1.31 17.89
CA ARG A 294 35.13 -2.54 18.61
C ARG A 294 35.47 -2.32 20.09
N GLN A 295 35.56 -1.08 20.55
CA GLN A 295 35.89 -0.66 21.91
C GLN A 295 34.65 -0.06 22.62
N ASP A 296 33.45 -0.23 22.05
CA ASP A 296 32.18 0.30 22.53
C ASP A 296 32.12 1.86 22.58
N HIS A 297 32.94 2.55 21.78
CA HIS A 297 32.77 4.01 21.63
C HIS A 297 31.62 4.28 20.68
N GLU A 298 30.72 5.16 21.07
CA GLU A 298 29.57 5.61 20.25
C GLU A 298 29.99 6.61 19.19
N TYR A 299 29.44 6.41 17.97
CA TYR A 299 29.56 7.32 16.83
C TYR A 299 28.19 7.61 16.25
N LEU A 300 27.98 8.87 15.89
CA LEU A 300 26.74 9.30 15.25
C LEU A 300 27.01 9.59 13.78
N LEU A 301 26.37 8.85 12.91
CA LEU A 301 26.47 9.02 11.46
C LEU A 301 25.23 9.73 10.91
N ASP A 302 25.45 10.55 9.88
CA ASP A 302 24.37 11.19 9.14
C ASP A 302 23.85 10.27 8.01
N TRP A 303 22.68 10.57 7.50
CA TRP A 303 21.95 9.79 6.48
C TRP A 303 22.81 9.33 5.29
N TYR A 304 23.63 10.23 4.74
CA TYR A 304 24.44 9.88 3.57
C TYR A 304 25.69 9.03 3.88
N GLN A 305 25.99 8.83 5.14
CA GLN A 305 27.05 7.94 5.59
C GLN A 305 26.55 6.49 5.70
N GLU A 306 25.23 6.29 5.71
CA GLU A 306 24.62 4.99 5.73
C GLU A 306 24.53 4.34 4.35
N SER A 307 24.54 2.99 4.32
CA SER A 307 24.28 2.22 3.10
C SER A 307 22.83 2.38 2.61
N GLU A 308 22.58 2.16 1.33
CA GLU A 308 21.21 2.16 0.81
C GLU A 308 20.32 1.12 1.50
N GLY A 309 20.85 -0.08 1.78
CA GLY A 309 20.14 -1.11 2.50
C GLY A 309 19.77 -0.70 3.92
N THR A 310 20.71 -0.11 4.66
CA THR A 310 20.46 0.45 5.99
C THR A 310 19.36 1.51 5.95
N ARG A 311 19.45 2.47 5.02
CA ARG A 311 18.44 3.51 4.84
C ARG A 311 17.06 2.93 4.54
N LYS A 312 16.99 1.88 3.73
CA LYS A 312 15.73 1.20 3.41
C LYS A 312 15.12 0.50 4.63
N ILE A 313 15.94 -0.18 5.43
CA ILE A 313 15.50 -0.82 6.68
C ILE A 313 14.92 0.23 7.64
N ILE A 314 15.60 1.35 7.81
CA ILE A 314 15.18 2.45 8.68
C ILE A 314 13.81 3.02 8.26
N MET A 315 13.55 3.07 6.96
CA MET A 315 12.26 3.53 6.46
C MET A 315 11.15 2.47 6.55
N LEU A 316 11.49 1.19 6.40
CA LEU A 316 10.51 0.10 6.33
C LEU A 316 10.15 -0.47 7.71
N LEU A 317 11.14 -0.67 8.57
CA LEU A 317 10.98 -1.35 9.85
C LEU A 317 9.94 -0.69 10.78
N PRO A 318 9.87 0.64 10.92
CA PRO A 318 8.85 1.30 11.75
C PRO A 318 7.42 0.98 11.32
N TRP A 319 7.20 0.93 10.01
CA TRP A 319 5.89 0.60 9.46
C TRP A 319 5.52 -0.87 9.69
N LEU A 320 6.46 -1.81 9.48
CA LEU A 320 6.23 -3.22 9.79
C LEU A 320 5.96 -3.42 11.29
N TRP A 321 6.68 -2.66 12.13
CA TRP A 321 6.53 -2.70 13.57
C TRP A 321 5.15 -2.24 14.04
N ILE A 322 4.66 -1.09 13.56
CA ILE A 322 3.33 -0.59 13.90
C ILE A 322 2.23 -1.45 13.31
N ALA A 323 2.44 -1.97 12.10
CA ALA A 323 1.47 -2.76 11.40
C ALA A 323 0.97 -3.97 12.20
N VAL A 324 1.85 -4.62 12.96
CA VAL A 324 1.51 -5.81 13.75
C VAL A 324 1.07 -5.49 15.19
N ARG A 325 1.20 -4.23 15.64
CA ARG A 325 0.90 -3.81 17.03
C ARG A 325 -0.27 -2.84 17.16
N SER A 326 -0.56 -2.09 16.12
CA SER A 326 -1.64 -1.09 16.15
C SER A 326 -3.02 -1.73 16.27
N VAL A 327 -3.90 -1.08 17.03
CA VAL A 327 -5.34 -1.40 17.05
C VAL A 327 -6.01 -1.05 15.72
N ASP A 328 -5.54 0.02 15.05
CA ASP A 328 -5.98 0.44 13.72
C ASP A 328 -4.80 0.35 12.72
N PRO A 329 -4.42 -0.86 12.31
CA PRO A 329 -3.18 -1.07 11.57
C PRO A 329 -3.26 -0.58 10.13
N PRO A 330 -2.14 -0.12 9.56
CA PRO A 330 -2.04 0.24 8.16
C PRO A 330 -2.07 -0.98 7.24
N ILE A 331 -2.33 -0.71 5.95
CA ILE A 331 -2.08 -1.61 4.83
C ILE A 331 -0.83 -1.08 4.12
N LEU A 332 0.23 -1.87 4.12
CA LEU A 332 1.52 -1.47 3.59
C LEU A 332 1.70 -1.92 2.15
N LEU A 333 2.01 -0.99 1.27
CA LEU A 333 2.40 -1.24 -0.11
C LEU A 333 3.90 -0.98 -0.25
N VAL A 334 4.69 -2.02 -0.53
CA VAL A 334 6.15 -1.93 -0.65
C VAL A 334 6.59 -2.37 -2.03
N ASP A 335 7.07 -1.43 -2.83
CA ASP A 335 7.61 -1.74 -4.14
C ASP A 335 9.07 -2.18 -4.03
N GLU A 336 9.43 -3.25 -4.75
CA GLU A 336 10.79 -3.81 -4.76
C GLU A 336 11.37 -4.00 -3.34
N LEU A 337 10.69 -4.78 -2.50
CA LEU A 337 11.08 -4.97 -1.10
C LEU A 337 12.53 -5.45 -0.95
N ASP A 338 13.00 -6.24 -1.89
CA ASP A 338 14.35 -6.82 -1.95
C ASP A 338 15.42 -5.86 -2.50
N ASN A 339 15.05 -4.78 -3.17
CA ASN A 339 16.01 -3.85 -3.75
C ASN A 339 16.94 -3.27 -2.68
N SER A 340 18.26 -3.26 -2.94
CA SER A 340 19.32 -2.78 -2.03
C SER A 340 19.43 -3.56 -0.70
N LEU A 341 18.72 -4.69 -0.53
CA LEU A 341 18.81 -5.56 0.64
C LEU A 341 19.47 -6.90 0.26
N HIS A 342 20.30 -7.41 1.16
CA HIS A 342 20.69 -8.82 1.08
C HIS A 342 19.46 -9.70 1.29
N THR A 343 19.32 -10.81 0.53
CA THR A 343 18.17 -11.73 0.61
C THR A 343 17.81 -12.12 2.05
N GLN A 344 18.79 -12.37 2.91
CA GLN A 344 18.55 -12.76 4.30
C GLN A 344 17.89 -11.62 5.11
N LEU A 345 18.25 -10.36 4.84
CA LEU A 345 17.63 -9.21 5.50
C LEU A 345 16.18 -9.01 5.03
N ALA A 346 15.95 -9.10 3.71
CA ALA A 346 14.60 -9.04 3.16
C ALA A 346 13.71 -10.17 3.72
N LYS A 347 14.26 -11.40 3.80
CA LYS A 347 13.58 -12.55 4.41
C LYS A 347 13.27 -12.29 5.88
N ALA A 348 14.23 -11.80 6.67
CA ALA A 348 14.02 -11.51 8.09
C ALA A 348 12.92 -10.47 8.34
N LEU A 349 12.82 -9.43 7.49
CA LEU A 349 11.75 -8.43 7.58
C LEU A 349 10.37 -9.06 7.29
N ILE A 350 10.26 -9.91 6.25
CA ILE A 350 9.02 -10.62 5.91
C ILE A 350 8.62 -11.59 7.02
N GLU A 351 9.55 -12.40 7.51
CA GLU A 351 9.30 -13.35 8.60
C GLU A 351 8.94 -12.63 9.91
N GLY A 352 9.62 -11.52 10.23
CA GLY A 352 9.30 -10.69 11.40
C GLY A 352 7.86 -10.15 11.34
N PHE A 353 7.43 -9.63 10.18
CA PHE A 353 6.04 -9.23 9.96
C PHE A 353 5.07 -10.41 10.16
N LEU A 354 5.36 -11.54 9.53
CA LEU A 354 4.49 -12.71 9.59
C LEU A 354 4.40 -13.34 10.99
N HIS A 355 5.48 -13.30 11.79
CA HIS A 355 5.45 -13.74 13.18
C HIS A 355 4.57 -12.85 14.06
N GLY A 356 4.44 -11.59 13.72
CA GLY A 356 3.50 -10.67 14.41
C GLY A 356 2.05 -10.86 14.00
N CYS A 357 1.75 -11.62 12.93
CA CYS A 357 0.39 -11.86 12.48
C CYS A 357 -0.29 -12.99 13.27
N THR A 358 -1.57 -12.80 13.57
CA THR A 358 -2.45 -13.76 14.26
C THR A 358 -3.80 -13.82 13.56
N ASN A 359 -4.72 -14.66 14.05
CA ASN A 359 -6.08 -14.67 13.53
C ASN A 359 -6.85 -13.37 13.78
N ASP A 360 -6.38 -12.53 14.70
CA ASP A 360 -7.04 -11.28 15.11
C ASP A 360 -6.37 -10.03 14.54
N THR A 361 -5.18 -10.14 13.95
CA THR A 361 -4.55 -9.01 13.28
C THR A 361 -5.36 -8.55 12.08
N ARG A 362 -5.30 -7.25 11.77
CA ARG A 362 -6.05 -6.63 10.67
C ARG A 362 -5.15 -5.86 9.70
N THR A 363 -3.83 -6.06 9.82
CA THR A 363 -2.83 -5.50 8.91
C THR A 363 -2.69 -6.29 7.62
N GLN A 364 -2.10 -5.66 6.60
CA GLN A 364 -1.69 -6.34 5.37
C GLN A 364 -0.40 -5.73 4.82
N LEU A 365 0.48 -6.61 4.31
CA LEU A 365 1.68 -6.24 3.56
C LEU A 365 1.54 -6.75 2.13
N ILE A 366 1.49 -5.84 1.16
CA ILE A 366 1.48 -6.16 -0.26
C ILE A 366 2.78 -5.64 -0.85
N PHE A 367 3.61 -6.52 -1.38
CA PHE A 367 4.92 -6.12 -1.87
C PHE A 367 5.27 -6.77 -3.21
N THR A 368 6.15 -6.11 -3.95
CA THR A 368 6.78 -6.68 -5.14
C THR A 368 8.20 -7.09 -4.83
N ALA A 369 8.70 -8.14 -5.50
CA ALA A 369 10.07 -8.59 -5.40
C ALA A 369 10.60 -9.13 -6.73
N HIS A 370 11.91 -9.04 -6.90
CA HIS A 370 12.67 -9.63 -8.01
C HIS A 370 13.44 -10.88 -7.56
N ASP A 371 13.84 -10.93 -6.29
CA ASP A 371 14.59 -12.03 -5.73
C ASP A 371 13.70 -13.27 -5.54
N LEU A 372 13.92 -14.27 -6.40
CA LEU A 372 13.19 -15.53 -6.33
C LEU A 372 13.51 -16.35 -5.09
N LEU A 373 14.59 -16.07 -4.37
CA LEU A 373 14.91 -16.74 -3.11
C LEU A 373 13.91 -16.37 -2.01
N LEU A 374 13.19 -15.24 -2.18
CA LEU A 374 12.08 -14.86 -1.30
C LEU A 374 10.77 -15.59 -1.62
N MET A 375 10.67 -16.25 -2.78
CA MET A 375 9.53 -17.10 -3.15
C MET A 375 9.69 -18.47 -2.48
N ASP A 376 9.46 -18.55 -1.17
CA ASP A 376 9.76 -19.72 -0.37
C ASP A 376 8.55 -20.14 0.49
N LEU A 377 8.13 -21.43 0.32
CA LEU A 377 7.02 -22.02 1.05
C LEU A 377 7.36 -22.38 2.50
N ASP A 378 8.59 -22.20 2.94
CA ASP A 378 8.97 -22.39 4.35
C ASP A 378 8.37 -21.29 5.24
N TYR A 379 8.01 -20.14 4.66
CA TYR A 379 7.36 -19.04 5.40
C TYR A 379 6.18 -18.38 4.65
N LEU A 380 6.05 -18.51 3.32
CA LEU A 380 4.89 -18.07 2.57
C LEU A 380 3.91 -19.21 2.30
N ARG A 381 2.62 -18.88 2.28
CA ARG A 381 1.58 -19.78 1.78
C ARG A 381 1.47 -19.64 0.26
N ARG A 382 0.96 -20.66 -0.40
CA ARG A 382 0.77 -20.62 -1.86
C ARG A 382 -0.21 -19.53 -2.29
N ASP A 383 -1.25 -19.29 -1.50
CA ASP A 383 -2.27 -18.27 -1.76
C ASP A 383 -1.82 -16.84 -1.35
N GLU A 384 -0.58 -16.70 -0.89
CA GLU A 384 0.08 -15.43 -0.65
C GLU A 384 1.04 -15.02 -1.80
N ILE A 385 1.26 -15.92 -2.78
CA ILE A 385 2.19 -15.72 -3.89
C ILE A 385 1.42 -15.43 -5.18
N TRP A 386 1.80 -14.35 -5.85
CA TRP A 386 1.20 -13.86 -7.07
C TRP A 386 2.25 -13.69 -8.15
N ILE A 387 1.88 -13.99 -9.40
CA ILE A 387 2.79 -13.92 -10.54
C ILE A 387 2.18 -13.04 -11.61
N THR A 388 2.93 -12.00 -12.02
CA THR A 388 2.58 -11.20 -13.19
C THR A 388 3.25 -11.76 -14.44
N ALA A 389 2.51 -11.76 -15.53
CA ALA A 389 3.01 -12.11 -16.83
C ALA A 389 2.54 -11.07 -17.85
N LYS A 390 3.32 -10.83 -18.89
CA LYS A 390 2.98 -9.92 -20.00
C LYS A 390 2.80 -10.73 -21.28
N SER A 391 1.67 -10.52 -21.97
CA SER A 391 1.41 -11.11 -23.27
C SER A 391 2.22 -10.45 -24.39
N LEU A 392 2.24 -11.05 -25.57
CA LEU A 392 2.87 -10.47 -26.75
C LEU A 392 2.21 -9.15 -27.18
N ASP A 393 0.92 -8.99 -26.92
CA ASP A 393 0.18 -7.75 -27.20
C ASP A 393 0.41 -6.67 -26.12
N GLY A 394 1.26 -6.95 -25.15
CA GLY A 394 1.63 -6.02 -24.09
C GLY A 394 0.68 -5.96 -22.91
N ASP A 395 -0.46 -6.66 -22.95
CA ASP A 395 -1.39 -6.77 -21.81
C ASP A 395 -0.78 -7.63 -20.70
N SER A 396 -0.91 -7.17 -19.47
CA SER A 396 -0.38 -7.86 -18.30
C SER A 396 -1.47 -8.54 -17.50
N THR A 397 -1.13 -9.70 -16.94
CA THR A 397 -2.00 -10.48 -16.06
C THR A 397 -1.39 -10.64 -14.67
N LEU A 398 -2.23 -10.87 -13.67
CA LEU A 398 -1.83 -11.24 -12.31
C LEU A 398 -2.59 -12.50 -11.90
N ILE A 399 -1.86 -13.56 -11.59
CA ILE A 399 -2.43 -14.88 -11.30
C ILE A 399 -1.88 -15.37 -9.96
N GLY A 400 -2.77 -15.77 -9.05
CA GLY A 400 -2.39 -16.40 -7.79
C GLY A 400 -1.81 -17.78 -8.00
N LEU A 401 -0.77 -18.15 -7.24
CA LEU A 401 -0.12 -19.46 -7.39
C LEU A 401 -1.09 -20.66 -7.28
N PRO A 402 -2.17 -20.63 -6.46
CA PRO A 402 -3.17 -21.72 -6.42
C PRO A 402 -3.96 -21.93 -7.72
N GLU A 403 -4.03 -20.94 -8.60
CA GLU A 403 -4.78 -21.02 -9.87
C GLU A 403 -4.03 -21.82 -10.94
N TYR A 404 -2.73 -22.01 -10.77
CA TYR A 404 -1.92 -22.84 -11.68
C TYR A 404 -2.17 -24.32 -11.42
N ARG A 405 -2.64 -25.04 -12.46
CA ARG A 405 -2.92 -26.48 -12.39
C ARG A 405 -1.63 -27.31 -12.38
N GLY A 406 -1.64 -28.42 -11.67
CA GLY A 406 -0.56 -29.42 -11.68
C GLY A 406 0.66 -29.12 -10.83
N ILE A 407 0.60 -28.09 -9.97
CA ILE A 407 1.65 -27.83 -8.99
C ILE A 407 1.38 -28.64 -7.74
N ARG A 408 2.21 -29.68 -7.53
CA ARG A 408 2.17 -30.48 -6.29
C ARG A 408 2.76 -29.66 -5.13
N SER A 409 2.32 -29.95 -3.91
CA SER A 409 2.75 -29.25 -2.69
C SER A 409 4.22 -29.43 -2.34
N ASP A 410 4.85 -30.49 -2.86
CA ASP A 410 6.25 -30.88 -2.64
C ASP A 410 7.20 -30.33 -3.72
N LYS A 411 6.68 -29.63 -4.73
CA LYS A 411 7.48 -29.14 -5.86
C LYS A 411 8.14 -27.82 -5.54
N ASP A 412 9.43 -27.70 -5.87
CA ASP A 412 10.13 -26.41 -5.84
C ASP A 412 9.48 -25.42 -6.80
N ILE A 413 8.79 -24.42 -6.22
CA ILE A 413 8.06 -23.38 -6.98
C ILE A 413 9.01 -22.46 -7.72
N ARG A 414 10.21 -22.19 -7.17
CA ARG A 414 11.26 -21.36 -7.81
C ARG A 414 11.75 -22.01 -9.09
N LYS A 415 12.04 -23.32 -9.03
CA LYS A 415 12.41 -24.10 -10.21
C LYS A 415 11.30 -24.08 -11.26
N SER A 416 10.04 -24.27 -10.84
CA SER A 416 8.89 -24.22 -11.74
C SER A 416 8.71 -22.86 -12.39
N TYR A 417 8.96 -21.76 -11.65
CA TYR A 417 8.97 -20.40 -12.18
C TYR A 417 10.07 -20.22 -13.23
N LEU A 418 11.31 -20.61 -12.93
CA LEU A 418 12.45 -20.49 -13.85
C LEU A 418 12.28 -21.36 -15.12
N GLU A 419 11.58 -22.50 -15.02
CA GLU A 419 11.18 -23.33 -16.18
C GLU A 419 10.05 -22.69 -17.02
N GLY A 420 9.58 -21.48 -16.69
CA GLY A 420 8.54 -20.76 -17.44
C GLY A 420 7.12 -21.31 -17.27
N ARG A 421 6.89 -22.20 -16.30
CA ARG A 421 5.57 -22.86 -16.10
C ARG A 421 4.47 -21.92 -15.66
N PHE A 422 4.83 -20.73 -15.19
CA PHE A 422 3.90 -19.70 -14.72
C PHE A 422 3.77 -18.54 -15.72
N GLY A 423 4.43 -18.61 -16.88
CA GLY A 423 4.39 -17.54 -17.90
C GLY A 423 5.09 -16.24 -17.49
N GLY A 424 5.63 -16.17 -16.27
CA GLY A 424 6.24 -14.97 -15.70
C GLY A 424 7.76 -14.88 -15.87
N THR A 425 8.37 -15.62 -16.78
CA THR A 425 9.81 -15.55 -17.06
C THR A 425 10.12 -14.64 -18.24
N PRO A 426 11.27 -13.91 -18.24
CA PRO A 426 11.71 -13.15 -19.39
C PRO A 426 11.90 -14.06 -20.61
N GLN A 427 11.37 -13.68 -21.75
CA GLN A 427 11.67 -14.34 -23.03
C GLN A 427 12.95 -13.69 -23.60
N LEU A 428 14.04 -14.45 -23.60
CA LEU A 428 15.33 -14.00 -24.11
C LEU A 428 15.55 -14.64 -25.49
N ASP A 429 15.27 -13.89 -26.53
CA ASP A 429 15.63 -14.28 -27.91
C ASP A 429 17.07 -13.84 -28.16
N GLY A 430 18.02 -14.78 -27.98
CA GLY A 430 19.39 -14.72 -28.40
C GLY A 430 20.07 -13.34 -28.41
N PHE A 431 20.24 -12.76 -27.20
CA PHE A 431 20.97 -11.48 -27.09
C PHE A 431 22.45 -11.71 -27.43
N ALA A 432 22.90 -11.11 -28.55
CA ALA A 432 24.31 -11.03 -28.90
C ALA A 432 24.69 -9.57 -29.10
N LEU A 433 25.70 -9.11 -28.38
CA LEU A 433 26.41 -7.89 -28.73
C LEU A 433 27.19 -8.18 -30.04
N LYS A 434 26.71 -7.68 -31.17
CA LYS A 434 27.52 -7.65 -32.38
C LYS A 434 28.45 -6.44 -32.29
N GLU A 435 29.72 -6.71 -32.54
CA GLU A 435 30.72 -5.67 -32.83
C GLU A 435 30.37 -4.89 -34.09
#